data_77a1fd14b5c994b1558b7525a9ebe6c2
#
_entry.id   77a1fd14b5c994b1558b7525a9ebe6c2
#
_cell.length_a   1.000
_cell.length_b   1.000
_cell.length_c   1.000
_cell.angle_alpha   90.00
_cell.angle_beta   90.00
_cell.angle_gamma   90.00
#
_symmetry.space_group_name_H-M   'P 1'
#
loop_
_entity.id
_entity.type
_entity.pdbx_description
1 polymer ?
#
loop_
_entity_poly.entity_id
_entity_poly.type
_entity_poly.pdbx_seq_one_letter_code
_entity_poly.pdbx_strand_id
1 'polypeptide(L)'
;SLTSQLLEGLAPGRSSLALILSPHGHVEFELALIDEDPSTWIICSPGSSRDLVGYLESMKFMTRVDVEDVSEEYAVIWEPVHDVDPSYPTWLVPVDFAGSGSSDAGFDKGGDASKYVSQRPATWVGREVIVPRGERDTRLDEWPSRAGTWAWNALRVAAAVPRVGFETDHRTLPHEVGWIGSAVHLSKGCYR
;
A
#
# COMPACT_ATOMS: atom_id res chain seq x y z
N SER A 1 11.27 -7.79 12.26
CA SER A 1 10.51 -6.94 11.32
C SER A 1 9.03 -7.26 11.41
N LEU A 2 8.18 -6.24 11.53
CA LEU A 2 6.72 -6.38 11.71
C LEU A 2 5.96 -6.60 10.39
N THR A 3 6.59 -6.32 9.26
CA THR A 3 5.94 -6.33 7.94
C THR A 3 6.35 -7.53 7.10
N SER A 4 5.51 -7.91 6.16
CA SER A 4 5.77 -8.97 5.18
C SER A 4 6.78 -8.57 4.10
N GLN A 5 7.04 -7.26 3.94
CA GLN A 5 7.96 -6.71 2.95
C GLN A 5 9.30 -6.33 3.59
N LEU A 6 10.37 -6.38 2.80
CA LEU A 6 11.68 -5.90 3.22
C LEU A 6 11.70 -4.38 3.03
N LEU A 7 11.64 -3.64 4.14
CA LEU A 7 11.63 -2.18 4.12
C LEU A 7 12.99 -1.56 4.45
N GLU A 8 13.99 -2.39 4.78
CA GLU A 8 15.36 -1.93 4.99
C GLU A 8 15.91 -1.40 3.67
N GLY A 9 16.24 -0.11 3.64
CA GLY A 9 16.72 0.57 2.43
C GLY A 9 15.61 1.15 1.54
N LEU A 10 14.36 1.23 2.01
CA LEU A 10 13.38 2.11 1.38
C LEU A 10 13.95 3.54 1.45
N ALA A 11 14.23 4.12 0.29
CA ALA A 11 14.84 5.44 0.20
C ALA A 11 13.79 6.55 0.26
N PRO A 12 14.14 7.75 0.75
CA PRO A 12 13.25 8.89 0.72
C PRO A 12 12.63 9.15 -0.66
N GLY A 13 11.35 9.45 -0.70
CA GLY A 13 10.57 9.61 -1.94
C GLY A 13 10.20 8.29 -2.62
N ARG A 14 10.47 7.14 -1.98
CA ARG A 14 10.09 5.82 -2.51
C ARG A 14 8.88 5.27 -1.75
N SER A 15 8.10 4.49 -2.45
CA SER A 15 6.91 3.85 -1.90
C SER A 15 6.97 2.33 -2.00
N SER A 16 6.24 1.65 -1.12
CA SER A 16 6.16 0.19 -1.08
C SER A 16 4.77 -0.25 -0.61
N LEU A 17 4.42 -1.49 -0.91
CA LEU A 17 3.27 -2.16 -0.33
C LEU A 17 3.76 -3.24 0.64
N ALA A 18 3.19 -3.27 1.83
CA ALA A 18 3.52 -4.25 2.85
C ALA A 18 2.25 -4.75 3.56
N LEU A 19 2.34 -5.91 4.20
CA LEU A 19 1.29 -6.43 5.05
C LEU A 19 1.80 -6.59 6.49
N ILE A 20 0.90 -6.45 7.44
CA ILE A 20 1.05 -7.01 8.78
C ILE A 20 0.27 -8.30 8.82
N LEU A 21 0.92 -9.36 9.26
CA LEU A 21 0.34 -10.69 9.33
C LEU A 21 0.24 -11.14 10.78
N SER A 22 -0.82 -11.89 11.09
CA SER A 22 -0.93 -12.61 12.36
C SER A 22 0.17 -13.67 12.51
N PRO A 23 0.38 -14.25 13.71
CA PRO A 23 1.29 -15.37 13.92
C PRO A 23 1.00 -16.60 13.04
N HIS A 24 -0.20 -16.70 12.54
CA HIS A 24 -0.65 -17.78 11.64
C HIS A 24 -0.54 -17.43 10.15
N GLY A 25 -0.02 -16.24 9.84
CA GLY A 25 0.14 -15.76 8.46
C GLY A 25 -1.10 -15.13 7.83
N HIS A 26 -2.18 -14.93 8.61
CA HIS A 26 -3.37 -14.26 8.13
C HIS A 26 -3.15 -12.75 8.02
N VAL A 27 -3.76 -12.13 7.02
CA VAL A 27 -3.63 -10.69 6.78
C VAL A 27 -4.42 -9.91 7.83
N GLU A 28 -3.75 -9.01 8.53
CA GLU A 28 -4.35 -8.10 9.51
C GLU A 28 -4.44 -6.67 8.96
N PHE A 29 -3.36 -6.17 8.35
CA PHE A 29 -3.33 -4.84 7.74
C PHE A 29 -2.60 -4.85 6.40
N GLU A 30 -3.08 -4.00 5.50
CA GLU A 30 -2.43 -3.61 4.25
C GLU A 30 -1.90 -2.19 4.42
N LEU A 31 -0.63 -1.97 4.09
CA LEU A 31 0.08 -0.72 4.29
C LEU A 31 0.69 -0.24 2.98
N ALA A 32 0.15 0.84 2.42
CA ALA A 32 0.83 1.57 1.36
C ALA A 32 1.77 2.60 2.02
N LEU A 33 3.06 2.37 1.91
CA LEU A 33 4.12 3.09 2.62
C LEU A 33 4.82 4.06 1.69
N ILE A 34 5.06 5.28 2.18
CA ILE A 34 5.84 6.31 1.49
C ILE A 34 6.87 6.81 2.48
N ASP A 35 8.15 6.69 2.12
CA ASP A 35 9.23 7.23 2.95
C ASP A 35 9.50 8.69 2.60
N GLU A 36 9.39 9.56 3.60
CA GLU A 36 9.61 11.01 3.49
C GLU A 36 10.45 11.46 4.69
N ASP A 37 11.75 11.16 4.67
CA ASP A 37 12.66 11.45 5.79
C ASP A 37 12.41 12.83 6.42
N PRO A 38 12.16 12.93 7.74
CA PRO A 38 12.28 11.89 8.77
C PRO A 38 11.01 11.06 9.04
N SER A 39 9.97 11.19 8.26
CA SER A 39 8.66 10.56 8.49
C SER A 39 8.35 9.50 7.45
N THR A 40 7.51 8.54 7.82
CA THR A 40 6.93 7.57 6.88
C THR A 40 5.42 7.73 6.89
N TRP A 41 4.84 8.01 5.74
CA TRP A 41 3.39 8.03 5.57
C TRP A 41 2.86 6.61 5.34
N ILE A 42 1.70 6.33 5.92
CA ILE A 42 1.02 5.05 5.78
C ILE A 42 -0.41 5.29 5.32
N ILE A 43 -0.77 4.79 4.14
CA ILE A 43 -2.16 4.69 3.72
C ILE A 43 -2.65 3.28 4.07
N CYS A 44 -3.75 3.18 4.78
CA CYS A 44 -4.38 1.92 5.19
C CYS A 44 -5.86 1.89 4.79
N SER A 45 -6.49 0.73 4.96
CA SER A 45 -7.92 0.59 4.66
C SER A 45 -8.78 1.56 5.50
N PRO A 46 -9.83 2.19 4.93
CA PRO A 46 -10.70 3.07 5.67
C PRO A 46 -11.28 2.42 6.93
N GLY A 47 -11.19 3.14 8.04
CA GLY A 47 -11.66 2.69 9.35
C GLY A 47 -10.68 1.83 10.14
N SER A 48 -9.52 1.46 9.59
CA SER A 48 -8.51 0.65 10.29
C SER A 48 -7.40 1.47 10.97
N SER A 49 -7.35 2.78 10.77
CA SER A 49 -6.26 3.64 11.26
C SER A 49 -6.06 3.54 12.78
N ARG A 50 -7.15 3.60 13.55
CA ARG A 50 -7.09 3.50 15.02
C ARG A 50 -6.50 2.17 15.48
N ASP A 51 -6.92 1.05 14.88
CA ASP A 51 -6.45 -0.28 15.25
C ASP A 51 -4.99 -0.46 14.84
N LEU A 52 -4.61 0.07 13.68
CA LEU A 52 -3.23 0.08 13.20
C LEU A 52 -2.32 0.89 14.14
N VAL A 53 -2.73 2.10 14.55
CA VAL A 53 -1.97 2.91 15.53
C VAL A 53 -1.80 2.13 16.84
N GLY A 54 -2.89 1.55 17.36
CA GLY A 54 -2.83 0.73 18.58
C GLY A 54 -1.87 -0.46 18.47
N TYR A 55 -1.87 -1.13 17.32
CA TYR A 55 -0.94 -2.22 17.04
C TYR A 55 0.52 -1.72 17.01
N LEU A 56 0.81 -0.70 16.23
CA LEU A 56 2.18 -0.16 16.09
C LEU A 56 2.72 0.37 17.42
N GLU A 57 1.89 1.07 18.20
CA GLU A 57 2.24 1.53 19.55
C GLU A 57 2.59 0.37 20.48
N SER A 58 1.85 -0.73 20.41
CA SER A 58 2.12 -1.92 21.22
C SER A 58 3.44 -2.63 20.84
N MET A 59 3.90 -2.44 19.61
CA MET A 59 5.05 -3.14 19.03
C MET A 59 6.34 -2.30 19.00
N LYS A 60 6.29 -1.03 19.34
CA LYS A 60 7.46 -0.15 19.22
C LYS A 60 8.56 -0.39 20.26
N PHE A 61 8.26 -1.08 21.36
CA PHE A 61 9.21 -1.36 22.46
C PHE A 61 10.01 -0.10 22.87
N MET A 62 11.35 -0.15 22.73
CA MET A 62 12.24 0.98 23.02
C MET A 62 12.59 1.82 21.78
N THR A 63 11.95 1.59 20.64
CA THR A 63 12.18 2.38 19.44
C THR A 63 11.59 3.78 19.63
N ARG A 64 12.40 4.79 19.36
CA ARG A 64 11.96 6.19 19.41
C ARG A 64 11.23 6.54 18.11
N VAL A 65 9.96 6.22 18.05
CA VAL A 65 9.07 6.55 16.95
C VAL A 65 7.72 6.96 17.54
N ASP A 66 7.13 7.98 16.96
CA ASP A 66 5.77 8.41 17.27
C ASP A 66 4.86 7.99 16.12
N VAL A 67 3.67 7.50 16.44
CA VAL A 67 2.66 7.06 15.47
C VAL A 67 1.40 7.89 15.69
N GLU A 68 0.93 8.52 14.63
CA GLU A 68 -0.20 9.43 14.68
C GLU A 68 -1.23 9.12 13.60
N ASP A 69 -2.52 9.18 13.93
CA ASP A 69 -3.61 9.13 12.96
C ASP A 69 -3.96 10.55 12.51
N VAL A 70 -3.55 10.88 11.31
CA VAL A 70 -3.78 12.19 10.67
C VAL A 70 -4.94 12.17 9.65
N SER A 71 -5.81 11.16 9.71
CA SER A 71 -6.91 10.97 8.76
C SER A 71 -7.89 12.15 8.70
N GLU A 72 -8.03 12.93 9.79
CA GLU A 72 -8.89 14.12 9.81
C GLU A 72 -8.25 15.34 9.11
N GLU A 73 -6.93 15.35 8.97
CA GLU A 73 -6.18 16.48 8.41
C GLU A 73 -5.88 16.29 6.92
N TYR A 74 -5.77 15.04 6.48
CA TYR A 74 -5.36 14.69 5.12
C TYR A 74 -6.42 13.88 4.39
N ALA A 75 -6.35 13.93 3.07
CA ALA A 75 -7.15 13.11 2.17
C ALA A 75 -6.25 12.38 1.19
N VAL A 76 -6.66 11.19 0.79
CA VAL A 76 -5.99 10.41 -0.26
C VAL A 76 -6.78 10.53 -1.55
N ILE A 77 -6.09 10.91 -2.63
CA ILE A 77 -6.66 11.02 -3.98
C ILE A 77 -5.95 10.01 -4.87
N TRP A 78 -6.72 9.15 -5.54
CA TRP A 78 -6.18 8.28 -6.57
C TRP A 78 -6.19 8.96 -7.94
N GLU A 79 -5.09 8.86 -8.68
CA GLU A 79 -4.90 9.46 -9.99
C GLU A 79 -4.38 8.42 -10.99
N PRO A 80 -4.89 8.42 -12.26
CA PRO A 80 -4.53 7.42 -13.28
C PRO A 80 -3.21 7.74 -13.99
N VAL A 81 -2.20 8.15 -13.24
CA VAL A 81 -0.83 8.42 -13.70
C VAL A 81 0.16 7.69 -12.80
N HIS A 82 1.34 7.35 -13.31
CA HIS A 82 2.32 6.54 -12.58
C HIS A 82 3.68 7.26 -12.51
N ASP A 83 3.66 8.43 -11.91
CA ASP A 83 4.83 9.25 -11.58
C ASP A 83 4.67 9.83 -10.17
N VAL A 84 5.79 10.19 -9.54
CA VAL A 84 5.78 10.84 -8.23
C VAL A 84 5.31 12.29 -8.39
N ASP A 85 4.37 12.71 -7.54
CA ASP A 85 3.98 14.12 -7.45
C ASP A 85 5.08 14.91 -6.73
N PRO A 86 5.56 16.03 -7.31
CA PRO A 86 6.65 16.79 -6.68
C PRO A 86 6.21 17.59 -5.45
N SER A 87 4.90 17.72 -5.21
CA SER A 87 4.34 18.58 -4.17
C SER A 87 3.75 17.82 -2.98
N TYR A 88 3.47 16.53 -3.14
CA TYR A 88 2.75 15.73 -2.15
C TYR A 88 3.34 14.34 -1.98
N PRO A 89 3.30 13.75 -0.78
CA PRO A 89 3.65 12.36 -0.58
C PRO A 89 2.84 11.46 -1.53
N THR A 90 3.56 10.64 -2.29
CA THR A 90 2.97 9.87 -3.39
C THR A 90 3.27 8.39 -3.24
N TRP A 91 2.23 7.57 -3.15
CA TRP A 91 2.34 6.12 -3.28
C TRP A 91 2.07 5.70 -4.72
N LEU A 92 3.05 5.05 -5.33
CA LEU A 92 2.90 4.47 -6.66
C LEU A 92 2.36 3.05 -6.55
N VAL A 93 1.30 2.76 -7.28
CA VAL A 93 0.78 1.38 -7.37
C VAL A 93 1.89 0.46 -7.86
N PRO A 94 2.18 -0.65 -7.17
CA PRO A 94 3.20 -1.60 -7.62
C PRO A 94 2.91 -2.11 -9.04
N VAL A 95 3.92 -2.08 -9.91
CA VAL A 95 3.78 -2.54 -11.32
C VAL A 95 3.37 -4.00 -11.44
N ASP A 96 3.59 -4.81 -10.41
CA ASP A 96 3.14 -6.21 -10.37
C ASP A 96 1.63 -6.36 -10.25
N PHE A 97 0.92 -5.37 -9.74
CA PHE A 97 -0.52 -5.27 -9.89
C PHE A 97 -0.90 -5.01 -11.35
N ALA A 98 -0.02 -4.43 -12.15
CA ALA A 98 -0.25 -4.13 -13.55
C ALA A 98 -0.06 -5.32 -14.51
N GLY A 99 0.25 -6.51 -14.00
CA GLY A 99 0.39 -7.71 -14.85
C GLY A 99 1.63 -7.74 -15.74
N SER A 100 2.54 -6.78 -15.61
CA SER A 100 3.80 -6.77 -16.34
C SER A 100 4.90 -7.42 -15.50
N GLY A 101 5.45 -8.53 -15.95
CA GLY A 101 6.60 -9.20 -15.33
C GLY A 101 7.92 -8.40 -15.47
N SER A 102 7.88 -7.07 -15.45
CA SER A 102 9.07 -6.24 -15.54
C SER A 102 9.62 -5.91 -14.16
N SER A 103 10.85 -6.26 -13.96
CA SER A 103 11.68 -6.21 -12.75
C SER A 103 12.18 -4.80 -12.36
N ASP A 104 11.58 -3.72 -12.82
CA ASP A 104 12.18 -2.37 -12.73
C ASP A 104 11.77 -1.53 -11.50
N ALA A 105 10.95 -2.04 -10.62
CA ALA A 105 10.83 -1.43 -9.30
C ALA A 105 11.97 -1.95 -8.42
N GLY A 106 13.10 -1.30 -8.35
CA GLY A 106 14.38 -1.66 -7.71
C GLY A 106 14.36 -2.29 -6.29
N PHE A 107 13.36 -3.07 -5.99
CA PHE A 107 13.21 -3.94 -4.84
C PHE A 107 13.50 -5.38 -5.28
N ASP A 108 14.48 -6.00 -4.62
CA ASP A 108 14.65 -7.44 -4.69
C ASP A 108 13.40 -8.13 -4.14
N LYS A 109 12.65 -8.81 -4.99
CA LYS A 109 11.41 -9.52 -4.61
C LYS A 109 11.67 -10.79 -3.82
N GLY A 110 12.91 -11.18 -3.66
CA GLY A 110 13.31 -12.42 -3.02
C GLY A 110 12.69 -13.66 -3.68
N GLY A 111 13.50 -14.50 -4.28
CA GLY A 111 13.05 -15.73 -4.93
C GLY A 111 12.21 -15.51 -6.22
N ASP A 112 11.73 -16.60 -6.78
CA ASP A 112 10.93 -16.58 -8.01
C ASP A 112 9.43 -16.34 -7.69
N ALA A 113 9.07 -15.08 -7.52
CA ALA A 113 7.68 -14.67 -7.29
C ALA A 113 6.78 -14.87 -8.53
N SER A 114 7.37 -15.07 -9.72
CA SER A 114 6.60 -15.22 -10.97
C SER A 114 5.64 -16.40 -10.95
N LYS A 115 5.92 -17.42 -10.15
CA LYS A 115 5.06 -18.59 -9.96
C LYS A 115 3.76 -18.30 -9.21
N TYR A 116 3.73 -17.18 -8.48
CA TYR A 116 2.61 -16.81 -7.60
C TYR A 116 1.86 -15.58 -8.09
N VAL A 117 2.36 -14.91 -9.14
CA VAL A 117 1.66 -13.77 -9.75
C VAL A 117 0.48 -14.29 -10.55
N SER A 118 -0.71 -14.07 -10.06
CA SER A 118 -1.93 -14.34 -10.83
C SER A 118 -1.97 -13.46 -12.07
N GLN A 119 -2.35 -14.01 -13.21
CA GLN A 119 -2.62 -13.22 -14.41
C GLN A 119 -3.84 -12.34 -14.14
N ARG A 120 -3.62 -11.05 -13.95
CA ARG A 120 -4.71 -10.10 -13.73
C ARG A 120 -5.29 -9.66 -15.06
N PRO A 121 -6.64 -9.55 -15.17
CA PRO A 121 -7.29 -9.31 -16.45
C PRO A 121 -7.15 -7.87 -16.95
N ALA A 122 -6.85 -6.92 -16.08
CA ALA A 122 -6.72 -5.50 -16.43
C ALA A 122 -5.47 -4.88 -15.79
N THR A 123 -4.95 -3.87 -16.45
CA THR A 123 -3.83 -3.09 -15.92
C THR A 123 -4.34 -2.14 -14.84
N TRP A 124 -3.78 -2.24 -13.65
CA TRP A 124 -4.01 -1.30 -12.56
C TRP A 124 -2.78 -0.43 -12.40
N VAL A 125 -2.81 0.74 -13.02
CA VAL A 125 -1.71 1.72 -12.98
C VAL A 125 -2.26 3.03 -12.44
N GLY A 126 -1.56 3.60 -11.47
CA GLY A 126 -1.98 4.84 -10.85
C GLY A 126 -1.08 5.23 -9.69
N ARG A 127 -1.44 6.32 -9.04
CA ARG A 127 -0.83 6.77 -7.80
C ARG A 127 -1.90 7.18 -6.78
N GLU A 128 -1.54 7.14 -5.53
CA GLU A 128 -2.31 7.73 -4.44
C GLU A 128 -1.50 8.89 -3.87
N VAL A 129 -2.11 10.08 -3.84
CA VAL A 129 -1.48 11.31 -3.39
C VAL A 129 -2.12 11.72 -2.08
N ILE A 130 -1.30 12.01 -1.06
CA ILE A 130 -1.75 12.50 0.25
C ILE A 130 -1.75 14.02 0.21
N VAL A 131 -2.92 14.62 0.28
CA VAL A 131 -3.08 16.08 0.23
C VAL A 131 -3.71 16.60 1.52
N PRO A 132 -3.38 17.80 1.99
CA PRO A 132 -4.13 18.46 3.07
C PRO A 132 -5.62 18.49 2.71
N ARG A 133 -6.48 18.16 3.67
CA ARG A 133 -7.92 18.05 3.41
C ARG A 133 -8.52 19.35 2.84
N GLY A 134 -7.99 20.50 3.23
CA GLY A 134 -8.40 21.79 2.69
C GLY A 134 -8.05 22.01 1.22
N GLU A 135 -7.09 21.27 0.68
CA GLU A 135 -6.63 21.38 -0.70
C GLU A 135 -7.26 20.32 -1.63
N ARG A 136 -7.99 19.37 -1.05
CA ARG A 136 -8.58 18.23 -1.77
C ARG A 136 -9.37 18.67 -3.01
N ASP A 137 -10.27 19.63 -2.86
CA ASP A 137 -11.16 20.02 -3.95
C ASP A 137 -10.39 20.79 -5.04
N THR A 138 -9.43 21.63 -4.67
CA THR A 138 -8.52 22.30 -5.61
C THR A 138 -7.73 21.26 -6.41
N ARG A 139 -7.19 20.26 -5.74
CA ARG A 139 -6.46 19.18 -6.41
C ARG A 139 -7.34 18.39 -7.38
N LEU A 140 -8.56 18.08 -6.99
CA LEU A 140 -9.51 17.38 -7.86
C LEU A 140 -9.93 18.21 -9.08
N ASP A 141 -9.91 19.54 -8.98
CA ASP A 141 -10.24 20.46 -10.09
C ASP A 141 -9.15 20.58 -11.15
N GLU A 142 -7.95 20.12 -10.88
CA GLU A 142 -6.86 20.02 -11.87
C GLU A 142 -7.14 18.94 -12.93
N TRP A 143 -8.05 18.01 -12.65
CA TRP A 143 -8.41 16.92 -13.56
C TRP A 143 -9.65 17.26 -14.40
N PRO A 144 -9.72 16.79 -15.67
CA PRO A 144 -10.85 17.05 -16.55
C PRO A 144 -12.20 16.52 -16.03
N SER A 145 -12.16 15.51 -15.18
CA SER A 145 -13.35 14.92 -14.55
C SER A 145 -13.02 14.36 -13.17
N ARG A 146 -13.99 14.44 -12.29
CA ARG A 146 -13.94 13.84 -10.95
C ARG A 146 -14.72 12.53 -10.93
N ALA A 147 -14.23 11.55 -10.18
CA ALA A 147 -14.95 10.32 -9.91
C ALA A 147 -14.93 10.03 -8.41
N GLY A 148 -15.99 9.41 -7.91
CA GLY A 148 -16.07 9.02 -6.51
C GLY A 148 -15.47 7.64 -6.24
N THR A 149 -15.42 7.26 -4.97
CA THR A 149 -14.90 5.95 -4.49
C THR A 149 -15.58 4.75 -5.14
N TRP A 150 -16.83 4.87 -5.59
CA TRP A 150 -17.53 3.80 -6.31
C TRP A 150 -16.87 3.48 -7.66
N ALA A 151 -16.47 4.51 -8.43
CA ALA A 151 -15.77 4.31 -9.69
C ALA A 151 -14.39 3.69 -9.46
N TRP A 152 -13.67 4.20 -8.47
CA TRP A 152 -12.39 3.64 -8.06
C TRP A 152 -12.53 2.15 -7.66
N ASN A 153 -13.52 1.80 -6.84
CA ASN A 153 -13.77 0.41 -6.46
C ASN A 153 -14.11 -0.47 -7.67
N ALA A 154 -14.90 0.03 -8.63
CA ALA A 154 -15.21 -0.73 -9.84
C ALA A 154 -13.97 -1.02 -10.68
N LEU A 155 -13.08 -0.04 -10.84
CA LEU A 155 -11.81 -0.21 -11.55
C LEU A 155 -10.88 -1.20 -10.82
N ARG A 156 -10.75 -1.06 -9.49
CA ARG A 156 -9.96 -1.94 -8.64
C ARG A 156 -10.43 -3.40 -8.75
N VAL A 157 -11.74 -3.64 -8.66
CA VAL A 157 -12.33 -4.97 -8.77
C VAL A 157 -12.11 -5.54 -10.17
N ALA A 158 -12.29 -4.74 -11.23
CA ALA A 158 -12.01 -5.16 -12.60
C ALA A 158 -10.54 -5.55 -12.80
N ALA A 159 -9.62 -4.90 -12.10
CA ALA A 159 -8.20 -5.22 -12.10
C ALA A 159 -7.81 -6.34 -11.11
N ALA A 160 -8.77 -6.94 -10.41
CA ALA A 160 -8.55 -7.95 -9.37
C ALA A 160 -7.54 -7.51 -8.28
N VAL A 161 -7.54 -6.23 -7.92
CA VAL A 161 -6.72 -5.68 -6.82
C VAL A 161 -7.49 -5.85 -5.52
N PRO A 162 -7.04 -6.69 -4.59
CA PRO A 162 -7.72 -6.93 -3.33
C PRO A 162 -7.56 -5.77 -2.37
N ARG A 163 -8.41 -5.78 -1.34
CA ARG A 163 -8.40 -4.79 -0.28
C ARG A 163 -8.80 -5.42 1.04
N VAL A 164 -8.10 -5.09 2.11
CA VAL A 164 -8.41 -5.60 3.45
C VAL A 164 -9.81 -5.17 3.87
N GLY A 165 -10.58 -6.15 4.37
CA GLY A 165 -11.95 -5.95 4.82
C GLY A 165 -13.02 -5.95 3.72
N PHE A 166 -12.62 -6.07 2.43
CA PHE A 166 -13.53 -6.22 1.29
C PHE A 166 -13.43 -7.62 0.68
N GLU A 167 -12.25 -7.99 0.18
CA GLU A 167 -11.98 -9.31 -0.38
C GLU A 167 -11.26 -10.24 0.60
N THR A 168 -11.00 -9.76 1.82
CA THR A 168 -10.32 -10.54 2.87
C THR A 168 -11.16 -10.61 4.14
N ASP A 169 -10.91 -11.66 4.91
CA ASP A 169 -11.39 -11.84 6.27
C ASP A 169 -10.21 -12.12 7.23
N HIS A 170 -10.54 -12.41 8.51
CA HIS A 170 -9.55 -12.71 9.56
C HIS A 170 -8.76 -14.02 9.34
N ARG A 171 -9.03 -14.78 8.29
CA ARG A 171 -8.37 -16.05 7.95
C ARG A 171 -7.63 -16.02 6.63
N THR A 172 -7.79 -14.94 5.85
CA THR A 172 -7.21 -14.82 4.52
C THR A 172 -5.68 -14.82 4.57
N LEU A 173 -5.08 -15.64 3.73
CA LEU A 173 -3.63 -15.69 3.53
C LEU A 173 -3.24 -14.85 2.30
N PRO A 174 -2.04 -14.19 2.29
CA PRO A 174 -1.65 -13.31 1.20
C PRO A 174 -1.70 -13.93 -0.20
N HIS A 175 -1.42 -15.23 -0.33
CA HIS A 175 -1.42 -15.90 -1.63
C HIS A 175 -2.81 -16.10 -2.21
N GLU A 176 -3.85 -16.19 -1.38
CA GLU A 176 -5.23 -16.38 -1.82
C GLU A 176 -5.78 -15.18 -2.60
N VAL A 177 -5.23 -14.00 -2.32
CA VAL A 177 -5.64 -12.73 -2.93
C VAL A 177 -4.54 -12.10 -3.80
N GLY A 178 -3.47 -12.85 -4.11
CA GLY A 178 -2.44 -12.42 -5.05
C GLY A 178 -1.50 -11.33 -4.55
N TRP A 179 -1.22 -11.25 -3.25
CA TRP A 179 -0.25 -10.31 -2.67
C TRP A 179 1.19 -10.83 -2.65
N ILE A 180 1.43 -12.07 -3.09
CA ILE A 180 2.79 -12.58 -3.23
C ILE A 180 3.52 -11.82 -4.35
N GLY A 181 4.70 -11.30 -4.04
CA GLY A 181 5.52 -10.51 -4.97
C GLY A 181 5.24 -9.01 -4.93
N SER A 182 4.00 -8.58 -4.70
CA SER A 182 3.67 -7.14 -4.57
C SER A 182 3.79 -6.63 -3.14
N ALA A 183 3.36 -7.42 -2.16
CA ALA A 183 3.34 -7.04 -0.74
C ALA A 183 4.09 -8.00 0.18
N VAL A 184 4.55 -9.15 -0.32
CA VAL A 184 5.28 -10.16 0.45
C VAL A 184 6.62 -10.45 -0.19
N HIS A 185 7.70 -10.29 0.58
CA HIS A 185 9.06 -10.62 0.17
C HIS A 185 9.39 -12.07 0.55
N LEU A 186 9.60 -12.94 -0.45
CA LEU A 186 9.72 -14.40 -0.25
C LEU A 186 11.00 -14.85 0.46
N SER A 187 12.07 -14.03 0.43
CA SER A 187 13.39 -14.41 0.99
C SER A 187 13.76 -13.62 2.25
N LYS A 188 12.82 -12.85 2.82
CA LYS A 188 13.09 -12.01 3.99
C LYS A 188 13.33 -12.81 5.27
N GLY A 189 12.88 -14.05 5.36
CA GLY A 189 12.84 -14.85 6.58
C GLY A 189 11.54 -14.67 7.37
N CYS A 190 11.57 -14.95 8.68
CA CYS A 190 10.38 -14.86 9.53
C CYS A 190 9.84 -13.43 9.66
N TYR A 191 8.53 -13.29 9.74
CA TYR A 191 7.79 -12.02 9.91
C TYR A 191 7.71 -11.55 11.38
N ARG A 192 8.59 -12.06 12.22
CA ARG A 192 8.68 -11.73 13.66
C ARG A 192 10.09 -11.39 14.07
#